data_06a92d5c3ea94f672b17330c26f73e31
#
_entry.id   06a92d5c3ea94f672b17330c26f73e31
#
_cell.length_a   1.000
_cell.length_b   1.000
_cell.length_c   1.000
_cell.angle_alpha   90.00
_cell.angle_beta   90.00
_cell.angle_gamma   90.00
#
_symmetry.space_group_name_H-M   'P 1'
#
loop_
_entity.id
_entity.type
_entity.pdbx_description
1 polymer ?
#
loop_
_entity_poly.entity_id
_entity_poly.type
_entity_poly.pdbx_seq_one_letter_code
_entity_poly.pdbx_strand_id
1 'polypeptide(L)'
;MGTQKEPQVGMHPTLEQPRYFPDLHISLNVEIRYWITPRLPEYYTISVERGLSMLDRTGAKKHYRPDARIDRVESPDASYANTIVVQPPSFAVGNPSQPQRYLAIRDQDDNLITTIEILSPANKTGYGYENFRLKQEHLARQGVHLVEIDLLTQGKRRWQDERVDQAQYVTTVLRATSEIANVWAAQLGEALPTIPVPLRQPDADVPLPLEHILQEYLKKSGLARQLD
;
A
#
# COMPACT_ATOMS: atom_id res chain seq x y z
N MET A 1 -23.48 -25.52 23.47
CA MET A 1 -22.32 -25.89 22.62
C MET A 1 -22.18 -24.78 21.57
N GLY A 2 -21.25 -23.87 21.79
CA GLY A 2 -20.95 -22.81 20.79
C GLY A 2 -20.23 -23.46 19.63
N THR A 3 -20.80 -23.42 18.45
CA THR A 3 -20.10 -23.73 17.20
C THR A 3 -18.93 -22.78 17.09
N GLN A 4 -17.72 -23.29 17.26
CA GLN A 4 -16.53 -22.53 16.86
C GLN A 4 -16.66 -22.31 15.35
N LYS A 5 -16.91 -21.05 14.97
CA LYS A 5 -16.93 -20.62 13.60
C LYS A 5 -15.52 -20.87 13.04
N GLU A 6 -15.41 -21.55 11.89
CA GLU A 6 -14.12 -21.72 11.23
C GLU A 6 -13.54 -20.34 10.93
N PRO A 7 -12.22 -20.14 11.13
CA PRO A 7 -11.60 -18.87 10.82
C PRO A 7 -11.78 -18.58 9.32
N GLN A 8 -12.23 -17.37 9.01
CA GLN A 8 -12.35 -16.91 7.63
C GLN A 8 -10.99 -17.00 6.95
N VAL A 9 -10.95 -17.60 5.77
CA VAL A 9 -9.76 -17.75 4.95
C VAL A 9 -9.83 -16.77 3.78
N GLY A 10 -8.71 -16.11 3.50
CA GLY A 10 -8.58 -15.19 2.39
C GLY A 10 -9.23 -13.83 2.61
N MET A 11 -9.22 -13.03 1.57
CA MET A 11 -9.81 -11.69 1.56
C MET A 11 -11.35 -11.78 1.54
N HIS A 12 -12.01 -11.02 2.40
CA HIS A 12 -13.47 -10.93 2.41
C HIS A 12 -13.95 -9.70 1.65
N PRO A 13 -14.97 -9.79 0.78
CA PRO A 13 -15.46 -8.67 -0.04
C PRO A 13 -15.88 -7.44 0.77
N THR A 14 -16.37 -7.63 2.00
CA THR A 14 -16.70 -6.52 2.90
C THR A 14 -15.50 -5.61 3.16
N LEU A 15 -14.28 -6.14 3.19
CA LEU A 15 -13.05 -5.37 3.42
C LEU A 15 -12.69 -4.46 2.25
N GLU A 16 -13.25 -4.70 1.05
CA GLU A 16 -13.07 -3.83 -0.12
C GLU A 16 -13.94 -2.56 -0.04
N GLN A 17 -14.94 -2.54 0.86
CA GLN A 17 -15.86 -1.40 0.98
C GLN A 17 -15.12 -0.13 1.45
N PRO A 18 -15.55 1.06 1.00
CA PRO A 18 -14.93 2.35 1.37
C PRO A 18 -14.84 2.61 2.87
N ARG A 19 -15.68 1.95 3.67
CA ARG A 19 -15.65 2.04 5.14
C ARG A 19 -14.44 1.34 5.75
N TYR A 20 -14.01 0.20 5.19
CA TYR A 20 -13.00 -0.67 5.78
C TYR A 20 -11.66 -0.63 5.05
N PHE A 21 -11.69 -0.46 3.72
CA PHE A 21 -10.50 -0.55 2.89
C PHE A 21 -9.38 0.44 3.25
N PRO A 22 -9.66 1.72 3.61
CA PRO A 22 -8.60 2.65 3.99
C PRO A 22 -7.80 2.19 5.22
N ASP A 23 -8.48 1.64 6.24
CA ASP A 23 -7.83 1.10 7.43
C ASP A 23 -7.06 -0.18 7.11
N LEU A 24 -7.68 -1.11 6.39
CA LEU A 24 -7.01 -2.33 5.88
C LEU A 24 -5.72 -1.98 5.14
N HIS A 25 -5.80 -1.07 4.17
CA HIS A 25 -4.67 -0.66 3.34
C HIS A 25 -3.49 -0.11 4.16
N ILE A 26 -3.79 0.77 5.13
CA ILE A 26 -2.77 1.35 6.00
C ILE A 26 -2.16 0.27 6.90
N SER A 27 -3.01 -0.53 7.54
CA SER A 27 -2.59 -1.54 8.50
C SER A 27 -1.78 -2.66 7.84
N LEU A 28 -2.17 -3.12 6.65
CA LEU A 28 -1.39 -4.11 5.92
C LEU A 28 0.02 -3.60 5.57
N ASN A 29 0.17 -2.32 5.17
CA ASN A 29 1.51 -1.75 4.95
C ASN A 29 2.36 -1.81 6.23
N VAL A 30 1.76 -1.56 7.39
CA VAL A 30 2.46 -1.61 8.69
C VAL A 30 2.82 -3.06 9.06
N GLU A 31 1.88 -4.00 8.93
CA GLU A 31 2.11 -5.41 9.23
C GLU A 31 3.16 -6.03 8.30
N ILE A 32 3.12 -5.74 7.00
CA ILE A 32 4.14 -6.17 6.03
C ILE A 32 5.52 -5.62 6.43
N ARG A 33 5.61 -4.34 6.79
CA ARG A 33 6.85 -3.75 7.26
C ARG A 33 7.39 -4.47 8.50
N TYR A 34 6.54 -4.73 9.50
CA TYR A 34 6.95 -5.44 10.71
C TYR A 34 7.39 -6.88 10.43
N TRP A 35 6.74 -7.54 9.47
CA TRP A 35 7.13 -8.88 9.06
C TRP A 35 8.49 -8.90 8.36
N ILE A 36 8.73 -7.97 7.46
CA ILE A 36 9.94 -7.92 6.62
C ILE A 36 11.16 -7.43 7.42
N THR A 37 11.02 -6.39 8.26
CA THR A 37 12.14 -5.74 8.95
C THR A 37 13.11 -6.72 9.62
N PRO A 38 12.70 -7.69 10.46
CA PRO A 38 13.62 -8.61 11.14
C PRO A 38 14.22 -9.69 10.21
N ARG A 39 13.82 -9.72 8.95
CA ARG A 39 14.24 -10.72 7.93
C ARG A 39 15.14 -10.11 6.87
N LEU A 40 15.31 -8.79 6.89
CA LEU A 40 16.24 -8.10 6.00
C LEU A 40 17.67 -8.23 6.54
N PRO A 41 18.68 -8.41 5.66
CA PRO A 41 20.05 -8.11 6.00
C PRO A 41 20.20 -6.68 6.56
N GLU A 42 21.16 -6.47 7.49
CA GLU A 42 21.32 -5.20 8.23
C GLU A 42 21.57 -3.97 7.33
N TYR A 43 22.07 -4.18 6.12
CA TYR A 43 22.32 -3.11 5.16
C TYR A 43 21.11 -2.74 4.31
N TYR A 44 19.93 -3.31 4.56
CA TYR A 44 18.67 -2.87 3.97
C TYR A 44 17.79 -2.21 5.02
N THR A 45 17.01 -1.26 4.54
CA THR A 45 15.93 -0.63 5.31
C THR A 45 14.61 -0.78 4.57
N ILE A 46 13.50 -0.80 5.32
CA ILE A 46 12.15 -0.76 4.76
C ILE A 46 11.36 0.39 5.38
N SER A 47 10.78 1.24 4.55
CA SER A 47 9.99 2.39 4.97
C SER A 47 8.65 2.47 4.25
N VAL A 48 7.65 3.07 4.90
CA VAL A 48 6.39 3.46 4.26
C VAL A 48 6.60 4.84 3.65
N GLU A 49 6.56 4.93 2.33
CA GLU A 49 6.72 6.18 1.60
C GLU A 49 5.38 6.68 1.04
N ARG A 50 5.28 7.98 0.84
CA ARG A 50 4.13 8.62 0.20
C ARG A 50 4.53 9.08 -1.19
N GLY A 51 3.78 8.63 -2.18
CA GLY A 51 3.85 9.03 -3.57
C GLY A 51 5.26 9.25 -4.12
N LEU A 52 5.72 8.45 -5.05
CA LEU A 52 6.84 8.86 -5.90
C LEU A 52 6.35 10.08 -6.68
N SER A 53 6.96 11.24 -6.42
CA SER A 53 6.78 12.39 -7.29
C SER A 53 7.20 11.97 -8.69
N MET A 54 6.25 11.87 -9.60
CA MET A 54 6.57 11.71 -11.01
C MET A 54 7.49 12.87 -11.38
N LEU A 55 8.63 12.58 -11.98
CA LEU A 55 9.42 13.58 -12.66
C LEU A 55 8.47 14.27 -13.64
N ASP A 56 8.43 15.60 -13.61
CA ASP A 56 7.74 16.33 -14.65
C ASP A 56 8.38 15.98 -16.01
N ARG A 57 7.74 16.38 -17.13
CA ARG A 57 8.22 16.13 -18.49
C ARG A 57 9.63 16.66 -18.76
N THR A 58 10.22 17.40 -17.82
CA THR A 58 11.55 18.03 -17.91
C THR A 58 12.62 17.31 -17.08
N GLY A 59 12.26 16.23 -16.34
CA GLY A 59 13.23 15.48 -15.53
C GLY A 59 13.61 16.16 -14.20
N ALA A 60 12.98 17.29 -13.85
CA ALA A 60 13.23 17.97 -12.60
C ALA A 60 12.51 17.28 -11.43
N LYS A 61 13.25 16.97 -10.36
CA LYS A 61 12.67 16.48 -9.10
C LYS A 61 11.81 17.58 -8.47
N LYS A 62 10.52 17.60 -8.74
CA LYS A 62 9.58 18.34 -7.91
C LYS A 62 9.35 17.58 -6.62
N HIS A 63 10.15 17.86 -5.61
CA HIS A 63 9.76 17.58 -4.23
C HIS A 63 8.57 18.47 -3.89
N TYR A 64 7.38 17.93 -3.97
CA TYR A 64 6.23 18.56 -3.36
C TYR A 64 6.37 18.38 -1.84
N ARG A 65 7.07 19.31 -1.21
CA ARG A 65 6.91 19.56 0.23
C ARG A 65 5.60 20.34 0.35
N PRO A 66 4.64 19.86 1.13
CA PRO A 66 3.58 20.74 1.59
C PRO A 66 4.29 21.78 2.46
N ASP A 67 4.46 22.99 1.96
CA ASP A 67 4.79 24.14 2.78
C ASP A 67 3.54 24.44 3.61
N ALA A 68 3.37 23.72 4.69
CA ALA A 68 2.53 24.17 5.77
C ALA A 68 3.31 25.29 6.47
N ARG A 69 3.26 26.50 5.94
CA ARG A 69 3.50 27.69 6.74
C ARG A 69 2.36 27.75 7.75
N ILE A 70 2.66 27.34 8.94
CA ILE A 70 1.88 27.71 10.11
C ILE A 70 2.37 29.12 10.43
N ASP A 71 1.68 30.14 9.91
CA ASP A 71 1.84 31.49 10.40
C ASP A 71 1.33 31.48 11.85
N ARG A 72 2.25 31.76 12.76
CA ARG A 72 1.97 31.87 14.18
C ARG A 72 1.06 33.06 14.37
N VAL A 73 -0.22 32.81 14.58
CA VAL A 73 -1.15 33.85 15.06
C VAL A 73 -0.81 34.06 16.54
N GLU A 74 -0.32 35.24 16.86
CA GLU A 74 -0.13 35.68 18.24
C GLU A 74 -1.51 35.68 18.93
N SER A 75 -1.61 34.87 19.99
CA SER A 75 -2.80 34.81 20.81
C SER A 75 -2.91 36.11 21.65
N PRO A 76 -4.01 36.80 21.66
CA PRO A 76 -4.25 37.81 22.68
C PRO A 76 -4.46 37.14 24.02
N ASP A 77 -3.82 37.67 25.05
CA ASP A 77 -4.04 37.37 26.47
C ASP A 77 -5.53 37.38 26.78
N ALA A 78 -6.06 36.26 27.21
CA ALA A 78 -7.36 36.22 27.82
C ALA A 78 -7.46 35.08 28.83
N SER A 79 -7.47 35.48 30.09
CA SER A 79 -7.98 34.71 31.19
C SER A 79 -9.45 34.42 31.00
N TYR A 80 -9.85 33.28 30.49
CA TYR A 80 -11.26 32.86 30.46
C TYR A 80 -11.45 31.40 30.85
N ALA A 81 -12.44 31.21 31.71
CA ALA A 81 -12.96 29.95 32.15
C ALA A 81 -13.34 29.03 31.00
N ASN A 82 -12.95 27.80 31.11
CA ASN A 82 -13.22 26.55 30.45
C ASN A 82 -14.53 26.43 29.61
N THR A 83 -14.68 27.21 28.56
CA THR A 83 -15.62 26.89 27.49
C THR A 83 -14.83 26.83 26.19
N ILE A 84 -14.48 25.62 25.72
CA ILE A 84 -13.86 25.45 24.40
C ILE A 84 -14.93 25.72 23.36
N VAL A 85 -14.90 26.90 22.74
CA VAL A 85 -15.79 27.27 21.65
C VAL A 85 -15.11 26.90 20.34
N VAL A 86 -15.71 25.98 19.59
CA VAL A 86 -15.27 25.64 18.24
C VAL A 86 -15.74 26.75 17.31
N GLN A 87 -14.80 27.48 16.72
CA GLN A 87 -15.11 28.47 15.71
C GLN A 87 -15.42 27.82 14.36
N PRO A 88 -16.37 28.33 13.57
CA PRO A 88 -16.60 27.82 12.23
C PRO A 88 -15.37 28.08 11.33
N PRO A 89 -15.07 27.15 10.40
CA PRO A 89 -13.94 27.34 9.49
C PRO A 89 -14.17 28.58 8.60
N SER A 90 -13.10 29.32 8.34
CA SER A 90 -13.17 30.53 7.49
C SER A 90 -13.51 30.18 6.02
N PHE A 91 -13.08 29.02 5.56
CA PHE A 91 -13.41 28.47 4.24
C PHE A 91 -13.11 26.96 4.21
N ALA A 92 -13.66 26.27 3.22
CA ALA A 92 -13.37 24.87 2.97
C ALA A 92 -12.57 24.73 1.66
N VAL A 93 -11.56 23.86 1.64
CA VAL A 93 -10.83 23.48 0.43
C VAL A 93 -11.08 22.01 0.15
N GLY A 94 -11.12 21.63 -1.13
CA GLY A 94 -11.20 20.23 -1.53
C GLY A 94 -9.97 19.46 -1.01
N ASN A 95 -10.20 18.24 -0.48
CA ASN A 95 -9.10 17.38 -0.09
C ASN A 95 -8.28 17.01 -1.34
N PRO A 96 -7.01 17.40 -1.45
CA PRO A 96 -6.17 16.94 -2.55
C PRO A 96 -6.12 15.41 -2.50
N SER A 97 -6.09 14.76 -3.66
CA SER A 97 -5.98 13.31 -3.77
C SER A 97 -4.86 12.83 -2.84
N GLN A 98 -5.21 11.98 -1.87
CA GLN A 98 -4.22 11.55 -0.89
C GLN A 98 -3.09 10.82 -1.62
N PRO A 99 -1.82 11.17 -1.37
CA PRO A 99 -0.71 10.47 -1.97
C PRO A 99 -0.75 9.00 -1.53
N GLN A 100 -0.67 8.12 -2.51
CA GLN A 100 -0.68 6.68 -2.26
C GLN A 100 0.57 6.29 -1.48
N ARG A 101 0.39 5.36 -0.55
CA ARG A 101 1.49 4.81 0.23
C ARG A 101 1.97 3.52 -0.39
N TYR A 102 3.27 3.31 -0.34
CA TYR A 102 3.92 2.07 -0.73
C TYR A 102 5.07 1.78 0.22
N LEU A 103 5.55 0.55 0.25
CA LEU A 103 6.75 0.18 0.99
C LEU A 103 7.95 0.23 0.04
N ALA A 104 9.01 0.88 0.50
CA ALA A 104 10.29 0.96 -0.21
C ALA A 104 11.36 0.20 0.58
N ILE A 105 12.04 -0.75 -0.07
CA ILE A 105 13.25 -1.38 0.46
C ILE A 105 14.43 -0.70 -0.22
N ARG A 106 15.36 -0.17 0.61
CA ARG A 106 16.57 0.52 0.16
C ARG A 106 17.81 -0.12 0.74
N ASP A 107 18.91 -0.04 -0.01
CA ASP A 107 20.23 -0.43 0.49
C ASP A 107 20.89 0.69 1.32
N GLN A 108 22.10 0.44 1.84
CA GLN A 108 22.87 1.38 2.64
C GLN A 108 23.24 2.68 1.90
N ASP A 109 23.24 2.66 0.55
CA ASP A 109 23.54 3.82 -0.30
C ASP A 109 22.25 4.56 -0.71
N ASP A 110 21.13 4.27 -0.05
CA ASP A 110 19.77 4.80 -0.31
C ASP A 110 19.21 4.47 -1.70
N ASN A 111 19.80 3.47 -2.41
CA ASN A 111 19.23 3.02 -3.68
C ASN A 111 17.94 2.24 -3.43
N LEU A 112 16.90 2.56 -4.18
CA LEU A 112 15.64 1.84 -4.15
C LEU A 112 15.80 0.46 -4.82
N ILE A 113 15.58 -0.60 -4.08
CA ILE A 113 15.75 -1.98 -4.54
C ILE A 113 14.40 -2.62 -4.88
N THR A 114 13.42 -2.50 -4.00
CA THR A 114 12.10 -3.11 -4.16
C THR A 114 11.02 -2.18 -3.68
N THR A 115 9.93 -2.10 -4.44
CA THR A 115 8.69 -1.49 -3.98
C THR A 115 7.63 -2.56 -3.75
N ILE A 116 6.86 -2.42 -2.66
CA ILE A 116 5.67 -3.25 -2.39
C ILE A 116 4.49 -2.30 -2.35
N GLU A 117 3.54 -2.49 -3.23
CA GLU A 117 2.37 -1.63 -3.37
C GLU A 117 1.07 -2.44 -3.24
N ILE A 118 0.29 -2.13 -2.21
CA ILE A 118 -1.08 -2.63 -2.08
C ILE A 118 -1.96 -1.69 -2.90
N LEU A 119 -2.64 -2.22 -3.91
CA LEU A 119 -3.43 -1.39 -4.81
C LEU A 119 -4.65 -0.82 -4.10
N SER A 120 -4.88 0.47 -4.30
CA SER A 120 -6.10 1.16 -3.89
C SER A 120 -7.08 1.30 -5.07
N PRO A 121 -8.38 1.58 -4.83
CA PRO A 121 -9.33 1.84 -5.92
C PRO A 121 -8.85 2.93 -6.89
N ALA A 122 -8.11 3.93 -6.39
CA ALA A 122 -7.55 4.99 -7.23
C ALA A 122 -6.47 4.49 -8.21
N ASN A 123 -5.72 3.43 -7.87
CA ASN A 123 -4.74 2.81 -8.78
C ASN A 123 -5.41 2.05 -9.94
N LYS A 124 -6.69 1.77 -9.84
CA LYS A 124 -7.41 0.86 -10.74
C LYS A 124 -8.41 1.58 -11.65
N THR A 125 -8.57 2.90 -11.51
CA THR A 125 -9.58 3.66 -12.26
C THR A 125 -9.02 4.96 -12.85
N GLY A 126 -9.51 5.30 -14.04
CA GLY A 126 -9.29 6.59 -14.69
C GLY A 126 -7.84 7.04 -14.74
N TYR A 127 -7.62 8.32 -14.45
CA TYR A 127 -6.29 8.94 -14.45
C TYR A 127 -5.33 8.33 -13.40
N GLY A 128 -5.86 7.85 -12.26
CA GLY A 128 -5.05 7.19 -11.24
C GLY A 128 -4.43 5.88 -11.72
N TYR A 129 -5.17 5.10 -12.52
CA TYR A 129 -4.64 3.89 -13.15
C TYR A 129 -3.50 4.21 -14.12
N GLU A 130 -3.64 5.22 -14.98
CA GLU A 130 -2.59 5.60 -15.93
C GLU A 130 -1.32 6.08 -15.21
N ASN A 131 -1.47 6.89 -14.16
CA ASN A 131 -0.34 7.33 -13.36
C ASN A 131 0.35 6.17 -12.64
N PHE A 132 -0.42 5.23 -12.10
CA PHE A 132 0.10 4.02 -11.48
C PHE A 132 0.91 3.21 -12.49
N ARG A 133 0.36 2.93 -13.66
CA ARG A 133 1.01 2.17 -14.72
C ARG A 133 2.34 2.82 -15.16
N LEU A 134 2.33 4.12 -15.43
CA LEU A 134 3.53 4.87 -15.82
C LEU A 134 4.60 4.87 -14.72
N LYS A 135 4.20 4.98 -13.46
CA LYS A 135 5.10 4.87 -12.31
C LYS A 135 5.79 3.50 -12.28
N GLN A 136 5.02 2.43 -12.41
CA GLN A 136 5.55 1.06 -12.39
C GLN A 136 6.53 0.81 -13.56
N GLU A 137 6.18 1.27 -14.77
CA GLU A 137 7.07 1.18 -15.93
C GLU A 137 8.38 1.95 -15.73
N HIS A 138 8.30 3.13 -15.13
CA HIS A 138 9.48 3.94 -14.83
C HIS A 138 10.40 3.24 -13.84
N LEU A 139 9.85 2.71 -12.74
CA LEU A 139 10.60 1.98 -11.72
C LEU A 139 11.27 0.72 -12.30
N ALA A 140 10.54 -0.05 -13.11
CA ALA A 140 11.08 -1.23 -13.77
C ALA A 140 12.29 -0.89 -14.65
N ARG A 141 12.21 0.20 -15.41
CA ARG A 141 13.35 0.68 -16.25
C ARG A 141 14.54 1.14 -15.40
N GLN A 142 14.33 1.55 -14.16
CA GLN A 142 15.41 1.90 -13.23
C GLN A 142 16.01 0.70 -12.51
N GLY A 143 15.56 -0.51 -12.83
CA GLY A 143 16.07 -1.74 -12.20
C GLY A 143 15.53 -1.96 -10.79
N VAL A 144 14.33 -1.48 -10.50
CA VAL A 144 13.63 -1.71 -9.23
C VAL A 144 12.73 -2.94 -9.34
N HIS A 145 12.77 -3.82 -8.35
CA HIS A 145 11.81 -4.92 -8.22
C HIS A 145 10.44 -4.40 -7.82
N LEU A 146 9.38 -4.92 -8.44
CA LEU A 146 8.02 -4.48 -8.18
C LEU A 146 7.19 -5.62 -7.60
N VAL A 147 6.60 -5.40 -6.43
CA VAL A 147 5.59 -6.28 -5.83
C VAL A 147 4.27 -5.53 -5.79
N GLU A 148 3.26 -6.03 -6.49
CA GLU A 148 1.92 -5.45 -6.53
C GLU A 148 0.93 -6.42 -5.89
N ILE A 149 0.18 -5.96 -4.90
CA ILE A 149 -0.80 -6.75 -4.15
C ILE A 149 -2.17 -6.16 -4.42
N ASP A 150 -2.96 -6.81 -5.29
CA ASP A 150 -4.31 -6.41 -5.66
C ASP A 150 -5.35 -7.23 -4.90
N LEU A 151 -5.86 -6.66 -3.82
CA LEU A 151 -6.93 -7.20 -2.99
C LEU A 151 -8.29 -6.58 -3.32
N LEU A 152 -8.49 -6.13 -4.58
CA LEU A 152 -9.70 -5.50 -5.06
C LEU A 152 -10.26 -6.24 -6.26
N THR A 153 -11.50 -6.66 -6.16
CA THR A 153 -12.20 -7.36 -7.25
C THR A 153 -12.56 -6.43 -8.41
N GLN A 154 -12.68 -5.12 -8.15
CA GLN A 154 -13.11 -4.14 -9.13
C GLN A 154 -11.94 -3.32 -9.71
N GLY A 155 -12.15 -2.80 -10.93
CA GLY A 155 -11.23 -1.90 -11.60
C GLY A 155 -10.22 -2.59 -12.52
N LYS A 156 -9.39 -1.78 -13.22
CA LYS A 156 -8.42 -2.27 -14.21
C LYS A 156 -7.21 -2.91 -13.52
N ARG A 157 -6.63 -3.89 -14.21
CA ARG A 157 -5.34 -4.49 -13.85
C ARG A 157 -4.29 -4.12 -14.89
N ARG A 158 -3.04 -4.02 -14.47
CA ARG A 158 -1.92 -3.68 -15.36
C ARG A 158 -1.55 -4.84 -16.31
N TRP A 159 -1.64 -6.04 -15.78
CA TRP A 159 -1.28 -7.25 -16.51
C TRP A 159 -2.47 -7.75 -17.33
N GLN A 160 -2.26 -7.84 -18.65
CA GLN A 160 -3.30 -8.28 -19.59
C GLN A 160 -3.09 -9.77 -19.88
N ASP A 161 -3.81 -10.61 -19.14
CA ASP A 161 -3.82 -12.06 -19.33
C ASP A 161 -5.18 -12.57 -18.83
N GLU A 162 -5.80 -13.46 -19.58
CA GLU A 162 -7.14 -14.00 -19.26
C GLU A 162 -7.18 -14.64 -17.86
N ARG A 163 -6.11 -15.29 -17.45
CA ARG A 163 -6.01 -15.91 -16.12
C ARG A 163 -5.97 -14.86 -15.00
N VAL A 164 -5.38 -13.69 -15.26
CA VAL A 164 -5.38 -12.54 -14.35
C VAL A 164 -6.79 -11.95 -14.26
N ASP A 165 -7.51 -11.89 -15.39
CA ASP A 165 -8.88 -11.34 -15.42
C ASP A 165 -9.88 -12.25 -14.72
N GLN A 166 -9.66 -13.58 -14.75
CA GLN A 166 -10.51 -14.57 -14.08
C GLN A 166 -10.27 -14.66 -12.56
N ALA A 167 -9.13 -14.18 -12.07
CA ALA A 167 -8.81 -14.19 -10.64
C ALA A 167 -9.54 -13.06 -9.90
N GLN A 168 -9.95 -13.31 -8.66
CA GLN A 168 -10.52 -12.25 -7.82
C GLN A 168 -9.43 -11.40 -7.18
N TYR A 169 -8.41 -12.00 -6.63
CA TYR A 169 -7.26 -11.34 -6.02
C TYR A 169 -5.99 -11.74 -6.75
N VAL A 170 -5.09 -10.80 -6.96
CA VAL A 170 -3.88 -11.01 -7.74
C VAL A 170 -2.69 -10.37 -7.06
N THR A 171 -1.64 -11.14 -6.90
CA THR A 171 -0.35 -10.60 -6.49
C THR A 171 0.67 -10.86 -7.58
N THR A 172 1.47 -9.85 -7.90
CA THR A 172 2.50 -9.97 -8.94
C THR A 172 3.86 -9.55 -8.41
N VAL A 173 4.89 -10.23 -8.89
CA VAL A 173 6.29 -9.91 -8.65
C VAL A 173 7.02 -9.80 -9.97
N LEU A 174 7.46 -8.60 -10.30
CA LEU A 174 8.35 -8.34 -11.43
C LEU A 174 9.76 -8.09 -10.90
N ARG A 175 10.70 -8.95 -11.28
CA ARG A 175 12.12 -8.74 -10.95
C ARG A 175 12.74 -7.70 -11.87
N ALA A 176 13.65 -6.91 -11.35
CA ALA A 176 14.34 -5.83 -12.05
C ALA A 176 14.99 -6.25 -13.38
N THR A 177 15.39 -7.50 -13.50
CA THR A 177 16.07 -8.05 -14.68
C THR A 177 15.15 -8.87 -15.59
N SER A 178 13.83 -8.87 -15.32
CA SER A 178 12.85 -9.69 -16.03
C SER A 178 11.82 -8.83 -16.75
N GLU A 179 11.42 -9.26 -17.92
CA GLU A 179 10.24 -8.73 -18.62
C GLU A 179 8.96 -9.47 -18.25
N ILE A 180 9.08 -10.57 -17.50
CA ILE A 180 7.99 -11.46 -17.13
C ILE A 180 7.72 -11.32 -15.63
N ALA A 181 6.49 -10.97 -15.26
CA ALA A 181 6.04 -10.99 -13.88
C ALA A 181 5.55 -12.39 -13.49
N ASN A 182 5.93 -12.82 -12.30
CA ASN A 182 5.29 -13.96 -11.66
C ASN A 182 3.95 -13.52 -11.06
N VAL A 183 2.93 -14.34 -11.23
CA VAL A 183 1.56 -14.05 -10.80
C VAL A 183 1.06 -15.12 -9.85
N TRP A 184 0.51 -14.71 -8.72
CA TRP A 184 -0.26 -15.53 -7.80
C TRP A 184 -1.70 -15.05 -7.82
N ALA A 185 -2.59 -15.94 -8.20
CA ALA A 185 -4.03 -15.71 -8.26
C ALA A 185 -4.71 -16.40 -7.08
N ALA A 186 -5.71 -15.78 -6.50
CA ALA A 186 -6.57 -16.38 -5.48
C ALA A 186 -8.03 -16.07 -5.77
N GLN A 187 -8.91 -17.01 -5.44
CA GLN A 187 -10.35 -16.85 -5.52
C GLN A 187 -10.94 -16.49 -4.14
N LEU A 188 -12.21 -16.12 -4.13
CA LEU A 188 -12.92 -15.87 -2.88
C LEU A 188 -12.93 -17.13 -2.01
N GLY A 189 -12.57 -16.97 -0.74
CA GLY A 189 -12.48 -18.08 0.21
C GLY A 189 -11.19 -18.92 0.09
N GLU A 190 -10.28 -18.56 -0.81
CA GLU A 190 -8.96 -19.17 -0.87
C GLU A 190 -7.93 -18.36 -0.07
N ALA A 191 -6.98 -19.07 0.55
CA ALA A 191 -5.89 -18.43 1.27
C ALA A 191 -5.02 -17.58 0.34
N LEU A 192 -4.63 -16.40 0.81
CA LEU A 192 -3.67 -15.57 0.09
C LEU A 192 -2.29 -16.23 0.07
N PRO A 193 -1.52 -16.07 -1.01
CA PRO A 193 -0.25 -16.75 -1.19
C PRO A 193 0.86 -16.25 -0.26
N THR A 194 1.88 -17.10 -0.09
CA THR A 194 3.21 -16.63 0.33
C THR A 194 4.01 -16.31 -0.92
N ILE A 195 4.49 -15.07 -1.02
CA ILE A 195 5.23 -14.58 -2.18
C ILE A 195 6.68 -14.23 -1.83
N PRO A 196 7.61 -14.28 -2.78
CA PRO A 196 8.95 -13.74 -2.58
C PRO A 196 8.95 -12.22 -2.68
N VAL A 197 9.64 -11.55 -1.76
CA VAL A 197 10.01 -10.14 -1.90
C VAL A 197 11.46 -10.09 -2.34
N PRO A 198 11.75 -9.70 -3.59
CA PRO A 198 13.11 -9.76 -4.13
C PRO A 198 14.03 -8.74 -3.46
N LEU A 199 15.28 -9.16 -3.26
CA LEU A 199 16.40 -8.29 -2.90
C LEU A 199 17.44 -8.28 -4.04
N ARG A 200 18.50 -7.48 -3.89
CA ARG A 200 19.60 -7.48 -4.85
C ARG A 200 20.40 -8.79 -4.74
N GLN A 201 20.71 -9.42 -5.87
CA GLN A 201 21.60 -10.57 -5.89
C GLN A 201 22.97 -10.22 -5.27
N PRO A 202 23.57 -11.14 -4.46
CA PRO A 202 23.18 -12.54 -4.24
C PRO A 202 22.22 -12.76 -3.05
N ASP A 203 21.64 -11.73 -2.45
CA ASP A 203 20.78 -11.88 -1.29
C ASP A 203 19.52 -12.69 -1.61
N ALA A 204 19.10 -13.50 -0.65
CA ALA A 204 17.89 -14.29 -0.77
C ALA A 204 16.62 -13.41 -0.67
N ASP A 205 15.57 -13.82 -1.37
CA ASP A 205 14.26 -13.20 -1.24
C ASP A 205 13.70 -13.35 0.18
N VAL A 206 12.95 -12.34 0.63
CA VAL A 206 12.21 -12.43 1.88
C VAL A 206 10.82 -13.02 1.61
N PRO A 207 10.44 -14.14 2.22
CA PRO A 207 9.09 -14.70 2.06
C PRO A 207 8.06 -13.83 2.79
N LEU A 208 7.00 -13.44 2.08
CA LEU A 208 5.88 -12.65 2.60
C LEU A 208 4.59 -13.48 2.55
N PRO A 209 4.13 -14.02 3.69
CA PRO A 209 2.91 -14.81 3.80
C PRO A 209 1.69 -13.91 3.93
N LEU A 210 1.06 -13.55 2.80
CA LEU A 210 -0.04 -12.56 2.78
C LEU A 210 -1.24 -13.01 3.60
N GLU A 211 -1.57 -14.31 3.62
CA GLU A 211 -2.66 -14.82 4.47
C GLU A 211 -2.38 -14.55 5.94
N HIS A 212 -1.19 -14.89 6.42
CA HIS A 212 -0.81 -14.64 7.81
C HIS A 212 -0.89 -13.16 8.16
N ILE A 213 -0.41 -12.28 7.27
CA ILE A 213 -0.46 -10.82 7.44
C ILE A 213 -1.91 -10.34 7.54
N LEU A 214 -2.79 -10.82 6.66
CA LEU A 214 -4.21 -10.49 6.70
C LEU A 214 -4.89 -10.95 8.00
N GLN A 215 -4.60 -12.18 8.44
CA GLN A 215 -5.17 -12.73 9.67
C GLN A 215 -4.71 -11.97 10.93
N GLU A 216 -3.43 -11.55 10.98
CA GLU A 216 -2.93 -10.70 12.07
C GLU A 216 -3.64 -9.34 12.10
N TYR A 217 -3.89 -8.73 10.95
CA TYR A 217 -4.69 -7.50 10.87
C TYR A 217 -6.11 -7.73 11.38
N LEU A 218 -6.81 -8.75 10.89
CA LEU A 218 -8.20 -9.05 11.29
C LEU A 218 -8.32 -9.31 12.79
N LYS A 219 -7.35 -9.99 13.37
CA LYS A 219 -7.28 -10.24 14.81
C LYS A 219 -7.08 -8.95 15.60
N LYS A 220 -6.11 -8.10 15.20
CA LYS A 220 -5.76 -6.86 15.89
C LYS A 220 -6.85 -5.80 15.78
N SER A 221 -7.50 -5.68 14.63
CA SER A 221 -8.60 -4.73 14.39
C SER A 221 -9.92 -5.17 15.03
N GLY A 222 -10.05 -6.44 15.40
CA GLY A 222 -11.30 -7.01 15.88
C GLY A 222 -12.37 -7.22 14.78
N LEU A 223 -12.04 -6.93 13.51
CA LEU A 223 -12.96 -7.04 12.39
C LEU A 223 -13.35 -8.48 12.07
N ALA A 224 -12.51 -9.45 12.43
CA ALA A 224 -12.85 -10.88 12.27
C ALA A 224 -14.22 -11.28 12.86
N ARG A 225 -14.72 -10.53 13.86
CA ARG A 225 -16.03 -10.77 14.49
C ARG A 225 -17.21 -10.15 13.72
N GLN A 226 -16.92 -9.30 12.74
CA GLN A 226 -17.92 -8.52 11.98
C GLN A 226 -18.04 -9.00 10.53
N LEU A 227 -17.15 -9.88 10.09
CA LEU A 227 -17.16 -10.47 8.76
C LEU A 227 -18.03 -11.75 8.81
N ASP A 228 -19.32 -11.56 8.64
CA ASP A 228 -20.32 -12.63 8.55
C ASP A 228 -20.95 -12.70 7.17
#